data_be7eb6a23bb490d2b1defed79b5d556b
#
_entry.id   be7eb6a23bb490d2b1defed79b5d556b
#
_cell.length_a   1.000
_cell.length_b   1.000
_cell.length_c   1.000
_cell.angle_alpha   90.00
_cell.angle_beta   90.00
_cell.angle_gamma   90.00
#
_symmetry.space_group_name_H-M   'P 1'
#
loop_
_entity.id
_entity.type
_entity.pdbx_description
1 polymer ?
#
loop_
_entity_poly.entity_id
_entity_poly.type
_entity_poly.pdbx_seq_one_letter_code
_entity_poly.pdbx_strand_id
1 'polypeptide(L)'
;PSPWLAHRLDIAADLYTSGRTEAILVSGDNRRVGYDEPTVMRNYLTSKGIPSQAIALDYAGFDTYDTCVRARRIFGIERALLVTQDFHEPRAVAICRSVGLSVDGVGDSRARHDRISWAVSWTRERPATIKAVIDVVSRRDPTLGRRETSVAEAINWTREHRR
;
A
#
# COMPACT_ATOMS: atom_id res chain seq x y z
N PRO A 1 6.12 -12.38 -6.36
CA PRO A 1 6.66 -11.09 -5.92
C PRO A 1 8.14 -11.23 -5.53
N SER A 2 8.89 -10.11 -5.53
CA SER A 2 10.25 -10.08 -4.97
C SER A 2 10.23 -10.43 -3.48
N PRO A 3 11.35 -10.90 -2.88
CA PRO A 3 11.38 -11.21 -1.44
C PRO A 3 10.93 -10.02 -0.57
N TRP A 4 11.30 -8.81 -0.92
CA TRP A 4 10.91 -7.58 -0.22
C TRP A 4 9.40 -7.30 -0.30
N LEU A 5 8.79 -7.55 -1.46
CA LEU A 5 7.36 -7.42 -1.63
C LEU A 5 6.62 -8.54 -0.87
N ALA A 6 7.13 -9.77 -0.94
CA ALA A 6 6.54 -10.91 -0.22
C ALA A 6 6.48 -10.66 1.29
N HIS A 7 7.56 -10.13 1.91
CA HIS A 7 7.58 -9.82 3.33
C HIS A 7 6.50 -8.78 3.73
N ARG A 8 6.30 -7.75 2.92
CA ARG A 8 5.22 -6.76 3.18
C ARG A 8 3.84 -7.39 3.07
N LEU A 9 3.65 -8.28 2.10
CA LEU A 9 2.39 -9.00 1.93
C LEU A 9 2.14 -9.99 3.08
N ASP A 10 3.18 -10.64 3.62
CA ASP A 10 3.06 -11.47 4.82
C ASP A 10 2.56 -10.64 6.02
N ILE A 11 3.15 -9.45 6.25
CA ILE A 11 2.68 -8.55 7.31
C ILE A 11 1.20 -8.15 7.09
N ALA A 12 0.82 -7.81 5.86
CA ALA A 12 -0.56 -7.47 5.54
C ALA A 12 -1.53 -8.65 5.79
N ALA A 13 -1.10 -9.88 5.45
CA ALA A 13 -1.85 -11.10 5.74
C ALA A 13 -2.02 -11.32 7.25
N ASP A 14 -0.96 -11.14 8.05
CA ASP A 14 -1.01 -11.27 9.50
C ASP A 14 -1.94 -10.22 10.15
N LEU A 15 -1.91 -8.98 9.65
CA LEU A 15 -2.82 -7.93 10.12
C LEU A 15 -4.28 -8.24 9.80
N TYR A 16 -4.55 -8.83 8.65
CA TYR A 16 -5.88 -9.26 8.29
C TYR A 16 -6.32 -10.47 9.13
N THR A 17 -5.53 -11.53 9.22
CA THR A 17 -5.89 -12.76 9.96
C THR A 17 -6.04 -12.54 11.46
N SER A 18 -5.26 -11.62 12.03
CA SER A 18 -5.39 -11.21 13.44
C SER A 18 -6.59 -10.29 13.73
N GLY A 19 -7.38 -9.93 12.72
CA GLY A 19 -8.54 -9.06 12.89
C GLY A 19 -8.22 -7.56 13.07
N ARG A 20 -6.98 -7.15 12.87
CA ARG A 20 -6.56 -5.75 12.97
C ARG A 20 -6.99 -4.90 11.77
N THR A 21 -7.28 -5.54 10.64
CA THR A 21 -7.85 -4.92 9.44
C THR A 21 -8.99 -5.77 8.90
N GLU A 22 -9.92 -5.13 8.19
CA GLU A 22 -11.10 -5.79 7.59
C GLU A 22 -10.98 -5.94 6.07
N ALA A 23 -10.01 -5.28 5.44
CA ALA A 23 -9.71 -5.38 4.02
C ALA A 23 -8.25 -5.07 3.76
N ILE A 24 -7.75 -5.50 2.60
CA ILE A 24 -6.41 -5.18 2.12
C ILE A 24 -6.56 -4.45 0.79
N LEU A 25 -6.01 -3.23 0.67
CA LEU A 25 -5.82 -2.55 -0.60
C LEU A 25 -4.38 -2.78 -1.06
N VAL A 26 -4.20 -3.47 -2.18
CA VAL A 26 -2.89 -3.58 -2.84
C VAL A 26 -2.82 -2.55 -3.96
N SER A 27 -1.81 -1.68 -3.89
CA SER A 27 -1.61 -0.57 -4.83
C SER A 27 -0.25 -0.72 -5.50
N GLY A 28 -0.22 -0.66 -6.81
CA GLY A 28 0.98 -0.86 -7.59
C GLY A 28 0.87 -0.33 -9.02
N ASP A 29 1.97 -0.49 -9.76
CA ASP A 29 2.09 -0.06 -11.15
C ASP A 29 1.78 -1.23 -12.10
N ASN A 30 0.94 -1.00 -13.11
CA ASN A 30 0.68 -1.96 -14.18
C ASN A 30 1.16 -1.47 -15.57
N ARG A 31 1.97 -0.39 -15.61
CA ARG A 31 2.45 0.19 -16.89
C ARG A 31 3.48 -0.68 -17.63
N ARG A 32 4.06 -1.67 -16.97
CA ARG A 32 5.00 -2.60 -17.63
C ARG A 32 4.21 -3.69 -18.35
N VAL A 33 4.41 -3.79 -19.65
CA VAL A 33 3.82 -4.86 -20.47
C VAL A 33 4.23 -6.22 -19.89
N GLY A 34 3.24 -7.03 -19.53
CA GLY A 34 3.44 -8.38 -18.97
C GLY A 34 3.68 -8.46 -17.45
N TYR A 35 3.65 -7.34 -16.70
CA TYR A 35 3.74 -7.35 -15.24
C TYR A 35 2.67 -6.50 -14.59
N ASP A 36 1.66 -7.16 -14.06
CA ASP A 36 0.54 -6.61 -13.31
C ASP A 36 0.80 -6.82 -11.81
N GLU A 37 1.42 -5.83 -11.18
CA GLU A 37 1.85 -5.92 -9.78
C GLU A 37 0.67 -6.14 -8.81
N PRO A 38 -0.46 -5.41 -8.89
CA PRO A 38 -1.59 -5.66 -8.02
C PRO A 38 -2.15 -7.08 -8.12
N THR A 39 -2.24 -7.65 -9.33
CA THR A 39 -2.70 -9.03 -9.53
C THR A 39 -1.70 -10.04 -8.93
N VAL A 40 -0.41 -9.82 -9.08
CA VAL A 40 0.63 -10.67 -8.46
C VAL A 40 0.52 -10.61 -6.93
N MET A 41 0.31 -9.42 -6.36
CA MET A 41 0.12 -9.25 -4.91
C MET A 41 -1.14 -9.98 -4.40
N ARG A 42 -2.26 -9.84 -5.10
CA ARG A 42 -3.51 -10.54 -4.76
C ARG A 42 -3.30 -12.06 -4.78
N ASN A 43 -2.68 -12.60 -5.85
CA ASN A 43 -2.46 -14.04 -5.99
C ASN A 43 -1.55 -14.57 -4.87
N TYR A 44 -0.56 -13.80 -4.45
CA TYR A 44 0.27 -14.15 -3.31
C TYR A 44 -0.53 -14.17 -2.01
N LEU A 45 -1.33 -13.14 -1.72
CA LEU A 45 -2.17 -13.09 -0.53
C LEU A 45 -3.20 -14.24 -0.50
N THR A 46 -3.81 -14.56 -1.63
CA THR A 46 -4.74 -15.69 -1.72
C THR A 46 -4.05 -17.03 -1.48
N SER A 47 -2.80 -17.20 -1.94
CA SER A 47 -2.01 -18.40 -1.62
C SER A 47 -1.68 -18.53 -0.13
N LYS A 48 -1.73 -17.42 0.63
CA LYS A 48 -1.60 -17.37 2.10
C LYS A 48 -2.94 -17.54 2.84
N GLY A 49 -4.02 -17.83 2.11
CA GLY A 49 -5.33 -18.06 2.72
C GLY A 49 -6.19 -16.80 2.91
N ILE A 50 -5.77 -15.65 2.38
CA ILE A 50 -6.60 -14.45 2.42
C ILE A 50 -7.68 -14.56 1.35
N PRO A 51 -8.99 -14.43 1.69
CA PRO A 51 -10.07 -14.46 0.71
C PRO A 51 -9.91 -13.36 -0.34
N SER A 52 -10.08 -13.70 -1.60
CA SER A 52 -9.95 -12.72 -2.70
C SER A 52 -10.94 -11.56 -2.58
N GLN A 53 -12.11 -11.80 -1.98
CA GLN A 53 -13.14 -10.80 -1.72
C GLN A 53 -12.73 -9.76 -0.67
N ALA A 54 -11.74 -10.08 0.19
CA ALA A 54 -11.18 -9.15 1.17
C ALA A 54 -10.06 -8.26 0.60
N ILE A 55 -9.73 -8.41 -0.70
CA ILE A 55 -8.60 -7.73 -1.34
C ILE A 55 -9.12 -6.82 -2.45
N ALA A 56 -8.88 -5.52 -2.32
CA ALA A 56 -9.10 -4.53 -3.37
C ALA A 56 -7.79 -4.23 -4.12
N LEU A 57 -7.90 -3.90 -5.41
CA LEU A 57 -6.77 -3.68 -6.30
C LEU A 57 -6.73 -2.23 -6.79
N ASP A 58 -5.60 -1.57 -6.64
CA ASP A 58 -5.32 -0.26 -7.22
C ASP A 58 -4.20 -0.38 -8.26
N TYR A 59 -4.53 -0.16 -9.51
CA TYR A 59 -3.63 -0.27 -10.66
C TYR A 59 -2.93 1.04 -11.04
N ALA A 60 -3.18 2.11 -10.31
CA ALA A 60 -2.63 3.43 -10.63
C ALA A 60 -1.90 4.08 -9.45
N GLY A 61 -1.43 3.30 -8.50
CA GLY A 61 -0.54 3.73 -7.42
C GLY A 61 0.91 3.77 -7.90
N PHE A 62 1.24 4.74 -8.76
CA PHE A 62 2.54 4.83 -9.41
C PHE A 62 3.65 5.33 -8.48
N ASP A 63 3.30 6.03 -7.45
CA ASP A 63 4.18 6.42 -6.35
C ASP A 63 3.39 6.54 -5.03
N THR A 64 4.09 6.85 -3.94
CA THR A 64 3.48 6.93 -2.61
C THR A 64 2.40 8.02 -2.53
N TYR A 65 2.61 9.17 -3.16
CA TYR A 65 1.63 10.25 -3.19
C TYR A 65 0.36 9.82 -3.93
N ASP A 66 0.51 9.23 -5.11
CA ASP A 66 -0.62 8.72 -5.90
C ASP A 66 -1.42 7.68 -5.10
N THR A 67 -0.74 6.72 -4.47
CA THR A 67 -1.37 5.71 -3.62
C THR A 67 -2.19 6.35 -2.49
N CYS A 68 -1.64 7.33 -1.76
CA CYS A 68 -2.33 7.98 -0.65
C CYS A 68 -3.56 8.79 -1.12
N VAL A 69 -3.42 9.58 -2.20
CA VAL A 69 -4.52 10.37 -2.75
C VAL A 69 -5.62 9.46 -3.28
N ARG A 70 -5.26 8.38 -3.98
CA ARG A 70 -6.21 7.43 -4.53
C ARG A 70 -6.92 6.64 -3.43
N ALA A 71 -6.20 6.17 -2.41
CA ALA A 71 -6.80 5.52 -1.25
C ALA A 71 -7.90 6.40 -0.64
N ARG A 72 -7.64 7.69 -0.47
CA ARG A 72 -8.59 8.65 0.10
C ARG A 72 -9.74 9.00 -0.86
N ARG A 73 -9.44 9.37 -2.11
CA ARG A 73 -10.42 9.97 -3.04
C ARG A 73 -11.15 8.94 -3.89
N ILE A 74 -10.48 7.85 -4.28
CA ILE A 74 -11.04 6.81 -5.15
C ILE A 74 -11.69 5.72 -4.33
N PHE A 75 -10.96 5.17 -3.35
CA PHE A 75 -11.41 4.03 -2.54
C PHE A 75 -12.14 4.45 -1.25
N GLY A 76 -12.22 5.74 -0.94
CA GLY A 76 -12.96 6.26 0.20
C GLY A 76 -12.40 5.86 1.57
N ILE A 77 -11.12 5.51 1.63
CA ILE A 77 -10.46 5.12 2.88
C ILE A 77 -10.21 6.35 3.75
N GLU A 78 -10.62 6.29 5.01
CA GLU A 78 -10.38 7.35 6.00
C GLU A 78 -9.26 6.98 6.97
N ARG A 79 -9.14 5.67 7.30
CA ARG A 79 -8.13 5.15 8.22
C ARG A 79 -7.52 3.88 7.65
N ALA A 80 -6.19 3.73 7.78
CA ALA A 80 -5.48 2.56 7.30
C ALA A 80 -4.24 2.25 8.14
N LEU A 81 -3.78 1.00 8.06
CA LEU A 81 -2.42 0.60 8.39
C LEU A 81 -1.61 0.58 7.09
N LEU A 82 -0.53 1.36 7.04
CA LEU A 82 0.34 1.45 5.87
C LEU A 82 1.53 0.53 6.05
N VAL A 83 1.56 -0.55 5.27
CA VAL A 83 2.65 -1.54 5.32
C VAL A 83 3.70 -1.21 4.26
N THR A 84 4.93 -0.97 4.70
CA THR A 84 6.07 -0.69 3.81
C THR A 84 7.40 -1.06 4.48
N GLN A 85 8.54 -0.83 3.81
CA GLN A 85 9.85 -0.99 4.45
C GLN A 85 10.07 0.08 5.52
N ASP A 86 10.79 -0.28 6.59
CA ASP A 86 11.01 0.58 7.75
C ASP A 86 11.72 1.91 7.42
N PHE A 87 12.68 1.92 6.48
CA PHE A 87 13.35 3.14 6.04
C PHE A 87 12.43 4.09 5.26
N HIS A 88 11.40 3.57 4.62
CA HIS A 88 10.44 4.32 3.82
C HIS A 88 9.19 4.74 4.63
N GLU A 89 8.88 4.03 5.70
CA GLU A 89 7.65 4.17 6.48
C GLU A 89 7.42 5.62 6.96
N PRO A 90 8.38 6.34 7.58
CA PRO A 90 8.12 7.70 8.09
C PRO A 90 7.71 8.67 6.99
N ARG A 91 8.34 8.58 5.81
CA ARG A 91 8.00 9.42 4.65
C ARG A 91 6.62 9.08 4.10
N ALA A 92 6.31 7.81 3.97
CA ALA A 92 5.04 7.36 3.43
C ALA A 92 3.87 7.76 4.34
N VAL A 93 4.02 7.62 5.66
CA VAL A 93 3.04 8.09 6.66
C VAL A 93 2.82 9.59 6.56
N ALA A 94 3.91 10.39 6.49
CA ALA A 94 3.82 11.84 6.36
C ALA A 94 3.05 12.27 5.10
N ILE A 95 3.33 11.63 3.95
CA ILE A 95 2.62 11.90 2.69
C ILE A 95 1.13 11.55 2.82
N CYS A 96 0.78 10.38 3.33
CA CYS A 96 -0.62 9.97 3.46
C CYS A 96 -1.39 10.91 4.42
N ARG A 97 -0.80 11.30 5.53
CA ARG A 97 -1.41 12.25 6.47
C ARG A 97 -1.60 13.64 5.85
N SER A 98 -0.67 14.10 5.02
CA SER A 98 -0.77 15.41 4.35
C SER A 98 -1.93 15.51 3.35
N VAL A 99 -2.39 14.38 2.81
CA VAL A 99 -3.56 14.33 1.92
C VAL A 99 -4.86 13.97 2.66
N GLY A 100 -4.83 13.97 4.00
CA GLY A 100 -6.01 13.77 4.84
C GLY A 100 -6.39 12.31 5.12
N LEU A 101 -5.47 11.36 4.87
CA LEU A 101 -5.65 9.96 5.22
C LEU A 101 -5.06 9.70 6.62
N SER A 102 -5.88 9.21 7.56
CA SER A 102 -5.39 8.82 8.88
C SER A 102 -4.68 7.47 8.78
N VAL A 103 -3.36 7.46 8.97
CA VAL A 103 -2.56 6.23 8.86
C VAL A 103 -1.63 6.05 10.02
N ASP A 104 -1.44 4.77 10.40
CA ASP A 104 -0.33 4.32 11.23
C ASP A 104 0.57 3.41 10.38
N GLY A 105 1.90 3.60 10.52
CA GLY A 105 2.89 2.85 9.77
C GLY A 105 3.15 1.48 10.38
N VAL A 106 3.41 0.49 9.53
CA VAL A 106 3.92 -0.82 9.90
C VAL A 106 5.13 -1.10 9.02
N GLY A 107 6.32 -0.89 9.59
CA GLY A 107 7.59 -1.05 8.89
C GLY A 107 8.05 -2.51 8.84
N ASP A 108 8.52 -2.96 7.67
CA ASP A 108 9.23 -4.24 7.54
C ASP A 108 10.73 -4.02 7.74
N SER A 109 11.30 -4.51 8.85
CA SER A 109 12.72 -4.41 9.18
C SER A 109 13.58 -5.54 8.61
N ARG A 110 13.00 -6.56 8.00
CA ARG A 110 13.74 -7.73 7.47
C ARG A 110 14.73 -7.36 6.36
N ALA A 111 14.46 -6.27 5.64
CA ALA A 111 15.38 -5.71 4.66
C ALA A 111 16.72 -5.22 5.26
N ARG A 112 16.81 -4.98 6.57
CA ARG A 112 18.06 -4.59 7.25
C ARG A 112 19.16 -5.65 7.21
N HIS A 113 18.80 -6.91 7.02
CA HIS A 113 19.76 -8.01 6.90
C HIS A 113 20.60 -7.92 5.61
N ASP A 114 20.07 -7.29 4.56
CA ASP A 114 20.83 -6.94 3.34
C ASP A 114 21.36 -5.52 3.47
N ARG A 115 22.52 -5.38 4.15
CA ARG A 115 23.13 -4.09 4.49
C ARG A 115 23.44 -3.21 3.28
N ILE A 116 23.78 -3.80 2.13
CA ILE A 116 24.14 -3.05 0.92
C ILE A 116 22.86 -2.49 0.27
N SER A 117 21.88 -3.33 0.03
CA SER A 117 20.60 -2.91 -0.56
C SER A 117 19.87 -1.93 0.36
N TRP A 118 19.97 -2.12 1.69
CA TRP A 118 19.40 -1.19 2.66
C TRP A 118 20.08 0.18 2.61
N ALA A 119 21.42 0.24 2.60
CA ALA A 119 22.16 1.50 2.54
C ALA A 119 21.89 2.28 1.24
N VAL A 120 21.85 1.58 0.10
CA VAL A 120 21.49 2.17 -1.20
C VAL A 120 20.06 2.71 -1.18
N SER A 121 19.13 1.97 -0.63
CA SER A 121 17.74 2.39 -0.51
C SER A 121 17.59 3.60 0.41
N TRP A 122 18.27 3.60 1.56
CA TRP A 122 18.26 4.72 2.49
C TRP A 122 18.83 6.01 1.88
N THR A 123 19.89 5.92 1.06
CA THR A 123 20.46 7.10 0.37
C THR A 123 19.51 7.66 -0.70
N ARG A 124 18.69 6.81 -1.34
CA ARG A 124 17.68 7.20 -2.33
C ARG A 124 16.45 7.90 -1.71
N GLU A 125 16.21 7.72 -0.41
CA GLU A 125 15.11 8.39 0.29
C GLU A 125 15.25 9.92 0.33
N ARG A 126 16.47 10.46 0.34
CA ARG A 126 16.70 11.92 0.38
C ARG A 126 16.14 12.66 -0.85
N PRO A 127 16.49 12.30 -2.10
CA PRO A 127 15.89 12.93 -3.27
C PRO A 127 14.39 12.59 -3.41
N ALA A 128 13.96 11.39 -2.97
CA ALA A 128 12.55 11.02 -2.96
C ALA A 128 11.72 11.88 -1.98
N THR A 129 12.31 12.32 -0.87
CA THR A 129 11.66 13.24 0.06
C THR A 129 11.42 14.61 -0.57
N ILE A 130 12.37 15.14 -1.33
CA ILE A 130 12.22 16.43 -2.03
C ILE A 130 11.07 16.33 -3.05
N LYS A 131 11.05 15.27 -3.87
CA LYS A 131 9.94 15.03 -4.80
C LYS A 131 8.59 14.95 -4.07
N ALA A 132 8.53 14.23 -2.96
CA ALA A 132 7.31 14.09 -2.16
C ALA A 132 6.80 15.45 -1.64
N VAL A 133 7.70 16.32 -1.16
CA VAL A 133 7.34 17.67 -0.73
C VAL A 133 6.77 18.48 -1.90
N ILE A 134 7.39 18.40 -3.07
CA ILE A 134 6.89 19.09 -4.27
C ILE A 134 5.49 18.57 -4.65
N ASP A 135 5.29 17.26 -4.68
CA ASP A 135 3.99 16.64 -5.02
C ASP A 135 2.90 17.06 -4.03
N VAL A 136 3.19 17.10 -2.73
CA VAL A 136 2.26 17.55 -1.68
C VAL A 136 1.95 19.03 -1.79
N VAL A 137 2.97 19.88 -1.96
CA VAL A 137 2.80 21.35 -2.02
C VAL A 137 2.08 21.76 -3.29
N SER A 138 2.43 21.16 -4.44
CA SER A 138 1.78 21.45 -5.72
C SER A 138 0.36 20.88 -5.80
N ARG A 139 -0.04 20.01 -4.87
CA ARG A 139 -1.31 19.27 -4.89
C ARG A 139 -1.57 18.64 -6.26
N ARG A 140 -0.51 18.08 -6.84
CA ARG A 140 -0.58 17.41 -8.13
C ARG A 140 -1.75 16.41 -8.14
N ASP A 141 -2.61 16.50 -9.16
CA ASP A 141 -3.63 15.48 -9.34
C ASP A 141 -2.99 14.18 -9.88
N PRO A 142 -3.10 13.06 -9.16
CA PRO A 142 -2.71 11.77 -9.71
C PRO A 142 -3.70 11.33 -10.79
N THR A 143 -3.44 10.21 -11.42
CA THR A 143 -4.42 9.57 -12.30
C THR A 143 -5.66 9.21 -11.49
N LEU A 144 -6.66 10.08 -11.46
CA LEU A 144 -7.94 9.86 -10.83
C LEU A 144 -8.84 9.11 -11.83
N GLY A 145 -9.48 8.07 -11.35
CA GLY A 145 -10.55 7.37 -12.04
C GLY A 145 -11.91 7.66 -11.40
N ARG A 146 -12.92 6.86 -11.73
CA ARG A 146 -14.19 6.86 -11.02
C ARG A 146 -13.97 6.36 -9.59
N ARG A 147 -14.86 6.76 -8.66
CA ARG A 147 -14.87 6.20 -7.31
C ARG A 147 -15.10 4.69 -7.37
N GLU A 148 -14.37 3.98 -6.56
CA GLU A 148 -14.37 2.52 -6.45
C GLU A 148 -15.02 2.11 -5.13
N THR A 149 -15.90 1.11 -5.18
CA THR A 149 -16.57 0.54 -4.00
C THR A 149 -15.86 -0.70 -3.47
N SER A 150 -14.85 -1.19 -4.17
CA SER A 150 -14.19 -2.47 -3.90
C SER A 150 -13.64 -2.62 -2.48
N VAL A 151 -13.13 -1.53 -1.86
CA VAL A 151 -12.69 -1.58 -0.44
C VAL A 151 -13.89 -1.69 0.50
N ALA A 152 -14.97 -0.94 0.26
CA ALA A 152 -16.18 -1.02 1.08
C ALA A 152 -16.84 -2.42 0.96
N GLU A 153 -16.86 -2.98 -0.24
CA GLU A 153 -17.34 -4.35 -0.51
C GLU A 153 -16.48 -5.39 0.23
N ALA A 154 -15.15 -5.24 0.20
CA ALA A 154 -14.23 -6.13 0.90
C ALA A 154 -14.44 -6.07 2.43
N ILE A 155 -14.67 -4.89 2.99
CA ILE A 155 -14.97 -4.70 4.42
C ILE A 155 -16.29 -5.38 4.77
N ASN A 156 -17.34 -5.14 4.00
CA ASN A 156 -18.65 -5.75 4.23
C ASN A 156 -18.59 -7.27 4.15
N TRP A 157 -17.92 -7.80 3.12
CA TRP A 157 -17.72 -9.23 2.98
C TRP A 157 -17.02 -9.83 4.20
N THR A 158 -15.96 -9.20 4.67
CA THR A 158 -15.20 -9.66 5.85
C THR A 158 -16.05 -9.67 7.10
N ARG A 159 -16.88 -8.63 7.34
CA ARG A 159 -17.77 -8.55 8.50
C ARG A 159 -18.83 -9.64 8.50
N GLU A 160 -19.30 -10.02 7.34
CA GLU A 160 -20.31 -11.10 7.18
C GLU A 160 -19.69 -12.50 7.43
N HIS A 161 -18.45 -12.74 7.04
CA HIS A 161 -17.80 -14.05 7.03
C HIS A 161 -16.83 -14.30 8.18
N ARG A 162 -16.52 -13.29 8.99
CA ARG A 162 -15.58 -13.38 10.13
C ARG A 162 -16.30 -13.56 11.48
N ARG A 163 -17.52 -14.09 11.47
CA ARG A 163 -18.28 -14.40 12.70
C ARG A 163 -17.80 -15.70 13.32
#